data_b057ff8b49e9c49e89595f329c1e50e7
#
_entry.id   b057ff8b49e9c49e89595f329c1e50e7
#
_cell.length_a   1.000
_cell.length_b   1.000
_cell.length_c   1.000
_cell.angle_alpha   90.00
_cell.angle_beta   90.00
_cell.angle_gamma   90.00
#
_symmetry.space_group_name_H-M   'P 1'
#
loop_
_entity.id
_entity.type
_entity.pdbx_description
1 polymer ?
#
loop_
_entity_poly.entity_id
_entity_poly.type
_entity_poly.pdbx_seq_one_letter_code
_entity_poly.pdbx_strand_id
1 'polypeptide(L)'
;HDVVWQHWSATADIFDLAADKTPTWGQQFVPALCRQSTDYKPGIKVLASVSKSDDFFEEAFDSGPLVDQSGNFTRYEIRINKPMFDTVVQNALYTTAGQQAASSVSFSCGDNSTGHEGAVMVKAAWKILSTQDDASRYHAVPAMVFTPGKYRSDGQDACELETVGLAGLHVVHKTVQQPQWIWSSFEQIDNVPDC
;
A
#
# COMPACT_ATOMS: atom_id res chain seq x y z
N HIS A 1 -5.69 -10.54 -14.04
CA HIS A 1 -5.33 -9.37 -14.83
C HIS A 1 -4.51 -8.43 -13.98
N ASP A 2 -3.36 -8.03 -14.51
CA ASP A 2 -2.47 -7.08 -13.85
C ASP A 2 -3.10 -5.68 -13.92
N VAL A 3 -3.11 -4.96 -12.80
CA VAL A 3 -3.68 -3.61 -12.73
C VAL A 3 -2.56 -2.58 -12.61
N VAL A 4 -2.71 -1.47 -13.30
CA VAL A 4 -1.66 -0.44 -13.49
C VAL A 4 -1.06 0.04 -12.17
N TRP A 5 -1.89 0.30 -11.17
CA TRP A 5 -1.43 0.85 -9.89
C TRP A 5 -0.55 -0.11 -9.07
N GLN A 6 -0.58 -1.43 -9.35
CA GLN A 6 0.30 -2.38 -8.66
C GLN A 6 1.79 -2.17 -8.98
N HIS A 7 2.09 -1.48 -10.08
CA HIS A 7 3.46 -1.13 -10.48
C HIS A 7 3.91 0.26 -9.99
N TRP A 8 3.04 1.00 -9.31
CA TRP A 8 3.40 2.29 -8.74
C TRP A 8 4.30 2.11 -7.52
N SER A 9 5.03 3.17 -7.16
CA SER A 9 5.89 3.14 -5.97
C SER A 9 5.07 3.10 -4.69
N ALA A 10 5.42 2.19 -3.79
CA ALA A 10 4.81 2.15 -2.47
C ALA A 10 5.38 3.25 -1.58
N THR A 11 4.55 3.85 -0.73
CA THR A 11 5.00 4.91 0.19
C THR A 11 6.03 4.40 1.18
N ALA A 12 5.92 3.17 1.65
CA ALA A 12 6.91 2.53 2.51
C ALA A 12 8.30 2.48 1.85
N ASP A 13 8.36 2.28 0.53
CA ASP A 13 9.63 2.26 -0.22
C ASP A 13 10.22 3.65 -0.44
N ILE A 14 9.45 4.71 -0.17
CA ILE A 14 9.85 6.10 -0.39
C ILE A 14 10.29 6.76 0.92
N PHE A 15 9.53 6.55 1.99
CA PHE A 15 9.68 7.28 3.25
C PHE A 15 10.43 6.50 4.34
N ASP A 16 10.55 5.17 4.20
CA ASP A 16 11.28 4.29 5.13
C ASP A 16 12.75 4.05 4.73
N LEU A 17 13.29 4.90 3.88
CA LEU A 17 14.69 4.80 3.47
C LEU A 17 15.61 5.45 4.49
N ALA A 18 16.80 4.85 4.68
CA ALA A 18 17.89 5.55 5.37
C ALA A 18 18.06 6.95 4.77
N ALA A 19 18.14 7.96 5.63
CA ALA A 19 17.96 9.40 5.35
C ALA A 19 18.75 9.97 4.15
N ASP A 20 19.69 9.23 3.59
CA ASP A 20 20.63 9.70 2.57
C ASP A 20 20.34 9.10 1.18
N LYS A 21 19.31 8.25 1.03
CA LYS A 21 19.00 7.60 -0.24
C LYS A 21 17.83 8.26 -0.94
N THR A 22 18.08 8.77 -2.13
CA THR A 22 17.01 9.21 -3.02
C THR A 22 16.18 8.01 -3.47
N PRO A 23 14.84 8.04 -3.28
CA PRO A 23 13.97 6.97 -3.76
C PRO A 23 14.08 6.77 -5.26
N THR A 24 13.98 5.52 -5.70
CA THR A 24 13.96 5.15 -7.11
C THR A 24 12.56 4.65 -7.50
N TRP A 25 12.04 5.14 -8.63
CA TRP A 25 10.73 4.72 -9.13
C TRP A 25 10.66 3.20 -9.31
N GLY A 26 9.59 2.59 -8.76
CA GLY A 26 9.36 1.15 -8.85
C GLY A 26 10.28 0.30 -7.97
N GLN A 27 11.13 0.93 -7.14
CA GLN A 27 11.87 0.19 -6.12
C GLN A 27 10.88 -0.44 -5.15
N GLN A 28 11.16 -1.67 -4.74
CA GLN A 28 10.41 -2.39 -3.72
C GLN A 28 11.36 -2.81 -2.60
N PHE A 29 11.02 -2.42 -1.38
CA PHE A 29 11.68 -2.97 -0.20
C PHE A 29 11.21 -4.42 0.01
N VAL A 30 12.17 -5.32 0.19
CA VAL A 30 11.88 -6.73 0.46
C VAL A 30 12.59 -7.10 1.76
N PRO A 31 11.86 -7.47 2.83
CA PRO A 31 12.47 -7.97 4.05
C PRO A 31 13.47 -9.10 3.77
N ALA A 32 14.57 -9.13 4.52
CA ALA A 32 15.63 -10.12 4.30
C ALA A 32 15.11 -11.56 4.36
N LEU A 33 14.21 -11.83 5.30
CA LEU A 33 13.59 -13.14 5.46
C LEU A 33 12.77 -13.54 4.23
N CYS A 34 11.99 -12.61 3.64
CA CYS A 34 11.26 -12.86 2.40
C CYS A 34 12.20 -13.16 1.24
N ARG A 35 13.30 -12.39 1.13
CA ARG A 35 14.29 -12.57 0.05
C ARG A 35 15.01 -13.91 0.12
N GLN A 36 15.14 -14.49 1.32
CA GLN A 36 15.77 -15.80 1.55
C GLN A 36 14.80 -16.96 1.33
N SER A 37 13.50 -16.71 1.23
CA SER A 37 12.51 -17.75 0.94
C SER A 37 12.72 -18.34 -0.46
N THR A 38 12.56 -19.66 -0.59
CA THR A 38 12.59 -20.39 -1.86
C THR A 38 11.44 -19.98 -2.79
N ASP A 39 10.36 -19.45 -2.24
CA ASP A 39 9.18 -19.02 -2.97
C ASP A 39 9.30 -17.58 -3.50
N TYR A 40 10.29 -16.83 -3.01
CA TYR A 40 10.52 -15.47 -3.49
C TYR A 40 10.99 -15.45 -4.94
N LYS A 41 10.32 -14.63 -5.75
CA LYS A 41 10.73 -14.33 -7.13
C LYS A 41 10.77 -12.81 -7.32
N PRO A 42 11.77 -12.25 -8.02
CA PRO A 42 11.79 -10.83 -8.34
C PRO A 42 10.49 -10.40 -9.01
N GLY A 43 9.91 -9.29 -8.51
CA GLY A 43 8.63 -8.76 -9.02
C GLY A 43 7.38 -9.32 -8.35
N ILE A 44 7.51 -10.33 -7.47
CA ILE A 44 6.37 -10.76 -6.67
C ILE A 44 5.98 -9.65 -5.67
N LYS A 45 4.68 -9.49 -5.45
CA LYS A 45 4.16 -8.57 -4.42
C LYS A 45 4.69 -8.97 -3.05
N VAL A 46 5.12 -7.98 -2.24
CA VAL A 46 5.49 -8.17 -0.83
C VAL A 46 4.59 -7.30 0.03
N LEU A 47 3.93 -7.91 1.00
CA LEU A 47 3.03 -7.24 1.93
C LEU A 47 3.56 -7.40 3.36
N ALA A 48 4.10 -6.32 3.92
CA ALA A 48 4.69 -6.33 5.25
C ALA A 48 3.89 -5.50 6.27
N SER A 49 3.06 -4.55 5.81
CA SER A 49 2.32 -3.67 6.71
C SER A 49 1.01 -4.31 7.16
N VAL A 50 0.80 -4.40 8.47
CA VAL A 50 -0.45 -4.83 9.12
C VAL A 50 -1.26 -3.64 9.63
N SER A 51 -0.77 -2.43 9.47
CA SER A 51 -1.37 -1.17 9.87
C SER A 51 -1.32 -0.16 8.72
N LYS A 52 -2.18 0.83 8.73
CA LYS A 52 -2.16 1.96 7.80
C LYS A 52 -1.11 3.01 8.17
N SER A 53 -0.63 2.98 9.40
CA SER A 53 0.48 3.76 9.93
C SER A 53 1.52 2.83 10.53
N ASP A 54 2.77 3.27 10.64
CA ASP A 54 3.84 2.48 11.27
C ASP A 54 3.68 2.39 12.79
N ASP A 55 2.87 3.30 13.37
CA ASP A 55 2.50 3.31 14.78
C ASP A 55 1.08 2.78 14.99
N PHE A 56 0.98 1.66 15.70
CA PHE A 56 -0.28 0.99 16.02
C PHE A 56 -1.29 1.86 16.77
N PHE A 57 -0.80 2.84 17.49
CA PHE A 57 -1.61 3.73 18.31
C PHE A 57 -2.36 4.80 17.52
N GLU A 58 -2.06 4.94 16.22
CA GLU A 58 -2.69 5.93 15.34
C GLU A 58 -3.78 5.37 14.42
N GLU A 59 -4.12 4.09 14.54
CA GLU A 59 -5.33 3.59 13.89
C GLU A 59 -6.55 4.29 14.47
N ALA A 60 -7.50 4.65 13.60
CA ALA A 60 -8.71 5.32 14.03
C ALA A 60 -9.40 4.53 15.16
N PHE A 61 -9.68 5.20 16.27
CA PHE A 61 -10.35 4.63 17.45
C PHE A 61 -9.50 3.67 18.32
N ASP A 62 -8.19 3.71 18.26
CA ASP A 62 -7.30 2.78 18.99
C ASP A 62 -7.61 1.30 18.73
N SER A 63 -8.10 0.98 17.52
CA SER A 63 -8.67 -0.34 17.24
C SER A 63 -7.64 -1.42 16.92
N GLY A 64 -6.35 -1.04 16.77
CA GLY A 64 -5.30 -2.00 16.39
C GLY A 64 -5.48 -2.54 14.95
N PRO A 65 -4.69 -3.55 14.56
CA PRO A 65 -4.79 -4.15 13.23
C PRO A 65 -6.15 -4.84 13.03
N LEU A 66 -6.70 -4.74 11.83
CA LEU A 66 -7.89 -5.50 11.47
C LEU A 66 -7.54 -6.98 11.32
N VAL A 67 -8.34 -7.82 11.98
CA VAL A 67 -8.24 -9.27 11.93
C VAL A 67 -9.48 -9.82 11.24
N ASP A 68 -9.29 -10.69 10.25
CA ASP A 68 -10.39 -11.34 9.53
C ASP A 68 -10.99 -12.52 10.35
N GLN A 69 -12.05 -13.13 9.83
CA GLN A 69 -12.72 -14.26 10.50
C GLN A 69 -11.84 -15.53 10.57
N SER A 70 -10.76 -15.60 9.80
CA SER A 70 -9.78 -16.68 9.83
C SER A 70 -8.61 -16.41 10.80
N GLY A 71 -8.63 -15.25 11.49
CA GLY A 71 -7.59 -14.85 12.42
C GLY A 71 -6.37 -14.20 11.77
N ASN A 72 -6.42 -13.90 10.48
CA ASN A 72 -5.33 -13.26 9.76
C ASN A 72 -5.43 -11.73 9.83
N PHE A 73 -4.27 -11.08 9.97
CA PHE A 73 -4.20 -9.63 9.86
C PHE A 73 -4.43 -9.18 8.42
N THR A 74 -5.30 -8.21 8.22
CA THR A 74 -5.40 -7.48 6.95
C THR A 74 -4.06 -6.82 6.64
N ARG A 75 -3.63 -6.88 5.38
CA ARG A 75 -2.40 -6.23 4.92
C ARG A 75 -2.73 -4.97 4.15
N TYR A 76 -1.91 -3.94 4.33
CA TYR A 76 -2.12 -2.66 3.69
C TYR A 76 -0.95 -2.29 2.80
N GLU A 77 -1.26 -1.60 1.71
CA GLU A 77 -0.27 -0.89 0.91
C GLU A 77 -0.84 0.45 0.45
N ILE A 78 0.03 1.45 0.39
CA ILE A 78 -0.28 2.75 -0.20
C ILE A 78 0.68 2.93 -1.36
N ARG A 79 0.14 3.23 -2.55
CA ARG A 79 0.92 3.45 -3.75
C ARG A 79 0.60 4.78 -4.38
N ILE A 80 1.61 5.43 -4.92
CA ILE A 80 1.50 6.73 -5.59
C ILE A 80 1.96 6.63 -7.03
N ASN A 81 1.27 7.34 -7.93
CA ASN A 81 1.63 7.38 -9.34
C ASN A 81 2.88 8.22 -9.59
N LYS A 82 3.39 8.17 -10.83
CA LYS A 82 4.64 8.83 -11.21
C LYS A 82 4.62 10.35 -10.99
N PRO A 83 3.56 11.11 -11.36
CA PRO A 83 3.49 12.54 -11.07
C PRO A 83 3.58 12.88 -9.58
N MET A 84 2.95 12.08 -8.72
CA MET A 84 3.05 12.28 -7.27
C MET A 84 4.44 11.92 -6.74
N PHE A 85 5.01 10.81 -7.20
CA PHE A 85 6.37 10.39 -6.86
C PHE A 85 7.41 11.45 -7.24
N ASP A 86 7.33 11.99 -8.46
CA ASP A 86 8.26 13.02 -8.92
C ASP A 86 8.19 14.28 -8.06
N THR A 87 6.98 14.69 -7.65
CA THR A 87 6.82 15.82 -6.73
C THR A 87 7.51 15.56 -5.39
N VAL A 88 7.38 14.36 -4.82
CA VAL A 88 8.04 13.98 -3.57
C VAL A 88 9.55 14.02 -3.71
N VAL A 89 10.11 13.47 -4.78
CA VAL A 89 11.56 13.38 -4.99
C VAL A 89 12.15 14.75 -5.30
N GLN A 90 11.56 15.53 -6.22
CA GLN A 90 12.06 16.83 -6.65
C GLN A 90 12.11 17.85 -5.50
N ASN A 91 11.19 17.75 -4.54
CA ASN A 91 11.13 18.62 -3.37
C ASN A 91 11.77 17.99 -2.12
N ALA A 92 12.47 16.87 -2.26
CA ALA A 92 13.09 16.12 -1.17
C ALA A 92 12.14 15.80 0.01
N LEU A 93 10.81 15.67 -0.24
CA LEU A 93 9.80 15.44 0.80
C LEU A 93 9.93 14.07 1.48
N TYR A 94 10.75 13.19 0.95
CA TYR A 94 11.11 11.92 1.57
C TYR A 94 12.11 12.06 2.74
N THR A 95 12.61 13.28 3.00
CA THR A 95 13.51 13.57 4.12
C THR A 95 12.88 14.55 5.09
N THR A 96 13.22 14.44 6.38
CA THR A 96 12.79 15.40 7.41
C THR A 96 13.23 16.82 7.06
N ALA A 97 14.47 16.99 6.58
CA ALA A 97 14.99 18.30 6.19
C ALA A 97 14.19 18.93 5.03
N GLY A 98 13.84 18.14 4.02
CA GLY A 98 13.03 18.61 2.89
C GLY A 98 11.61 18.99 3.31
N GLN A 99 10.99 18.20 4.20
CA GLN A 99 9.68 18.51 4.76
C GLN A 99 9.69 19.80 5.58
N GLN A 100 10.72 20.01 6.39
CA GLN A 100 10.88 21.23 7.19
C GLN A 100 11.18 22.47 6.35
N ALA A 101 11.88 22.31 5.22
CA ALA A 101 12.19 23.41 4.30
C ALA A 101 11.00 23.81 3.42
N ALA A 102 10.03 22.93 3.22
CA ALA A 102 8.87 23.17 2.39
C ALA A 102 7.87 24.12 3.08
N SER A 103 7.69 25.34 2.55
CA SER A 103 6.66 26.28 3.02
C SER A 103 5.25 25.84 2.62
N SER A 104 5.12 25.07 1.53
CA SER A 104 3.88 24.48 1.04
C SER A 104 4.19 23.27 0.16
N VAL A 105 3.27 22.33 0.07
CA VAL A 105 3.35 21.19 -0.85
C VAL A 105 2.16 21.24 -1.80
N SER A 106 2.43 21.26 -3.10
CA SER A 106 1.40 21.21 -4.13
C SER A 106 1.68 20.07 -5.10
N PHE A 107 0.73 19.16 -5.19
CA PHE A 107 0.74 18.09 -6.19
C PHE A 107 0.01 18.52 -7.46
N SER A 108 0.42 17.97 -8.60
CA SER A 108 -0.18 18.26 -9.90
C SER A 108 -1.65 17.84 -9.96
N CYS A 109 -2.47 18.65 -10.61
CA CYS A 109 -3.87 18.34 -10.87
C CYS A 109 -4.01 17.58 -12.20
N GLY A 110 -4.86 16.55 -12.22
CA GLY A 110 -5.27 15.90 -13.46
C GLY A 110 -6.17 16.81 -14.31
N ASP A 111 -6.00 16.74 -15.62
CA ASP A 111 -6.76 17.52 -16.59
C ASP A 111 -7.12 16.66 -17.80
N ASN A 112 -8.39 16.29 -17.88
CA ASN A 112 -8.91 15.47 -18.98
C ASN A 112 -8.79 16.15 -20.35
N SER A 113 -8.77 17.48 -20.40
CA SER A 113 -8.66 18.21 -21.66
C SER A 113 -7.29 18.08 -22.30
N THR A 114 -6.27 17.88 -21.49
CA THR A 114 -4.87 17.69 -21.92
C THR A 114 -4.39 16.25 -21.84
N GLY A 115 -5.18 15.35 -21.24
CA GLY A 115 -4.78 13.98 -20.94
C GLY A 115 -3.75 13.88 -19.80
N HIS A 116 -3.54 14.95 -19.03
CA HIS A 116 -2.63 14.93 -17.87
C HIS A 116 -3.29 14.21 -16.69
N GLU A 117 -2.67 13.12 -16.21
CA GLU A 117 -3.23 12.30 -15.13
C GLU A 117 -3.27 13.03 -13.78
N GLY A 118 -2.27 13.87 -13.48
CA GLY A 118 -2.11 14.49 -12.17
C GLY A 118 -1.67 13.52 -11.09
N ALA A 119 -1.74 13.97 -9.84
CA ALA A 119 -1.37 13.15 -8.69
C ALA A 119 -2.50 12.19 -8.29
N VAL A 120 -2.17 10.91 -8.20
CA VAL A 120 -3.08 9.84 -7.77
C VAL A 120 -2.40 9.00 -6.70
N MET A 121 -3.15 8.68 -5.66
CA MET A 121 -2.75 7.74 -4.61
C MET A 121 -3.80 6.64 -4.49
N VAL A 122 -3.35 5.42 -4.25
CA VAL A 122 -4.20 4.25 -3.99
C VAL A 122 -3.85 3.70 -2.62
N LYS A 123 -4.87 3.41 -1.81
CA LYS A 123 -4.75 2.65 -0.57
C LYS A 123 -5.48 1.34 -0.73
N ALA A 124 -4.77 0.23 -0.64
CA ALA A 124 -5.33 -1.11 -0.81
C ALA A 124 -5.27 -1.88 0.50
N ALA A 125 -6.36 -2.60 0.79
CA ALA A 125 -6.47 -3.55 1.88
C ALA A 125 -6.58 -4.96 1.30
N TRP A 126 -5.73 -5.87 1.77
CA TRP A 126 -5.62 -7.23 1.29
C TRP A 126 -5.96 -8.23 2.38
N LYS A 127 -6.81 -9.18 2.06
CA LYS A 127 -7.14 -10.35 2.88
C LYS A 127 -6.27 -11.53 2.43
N ILE A 128 -5.70 -12.28 3.36
CA ILE A 128 -5.12 -13.60 3.07
C ILE A 128 -6.28 -14.57 2.83
N LEU A 129 -6.36 -15.12 1.63
CA LEU A 129 -7.47 -16.02 1.28
C LEU A 129 -7.27 -17.40 1.88
N SER A 130 -8.29 -17.89 2.55
CA SER A 130 -8.37 -19.24 3.10
C SER A 130 -9.05 -20.21 2.13
N THR A 131 -9.09 -21.48 2.47
CA THR A 131 -9.84 -22.49 1.69
C THR A 131 -11.37 -22.31 1.74
N GLN A 132 -11.86 -21.42 2.60
CA GLN A 132 -13.29 -21.09 2.70
C GLN A 132 -13.67 -19.90 1.80
N ASP A 133 -12.68 -19.17 1.28
CA ASP A 133 -12.90 -18.02 0.41
C ASP A 133 -12.99 -18.47 -1.06
N ASP A 134 -13.94 -17.92 -1.79
CA ASP A 134 -14.01 -18.09 -3.25
C ASP A 134 -13.09 -17.05 -3.92
N ALA A 135 -11.88 -17.49 -4.27
CA ALA A 135 -10.87 -16.61 -4.89
C ALA A 135 -11.35 -15.97 -6.21
N SER A 136 -12.36 -16.55 -6.90
CA SER A 136 -12.92 -15.97 -8.12
C SER A 136 -13.69 -14.66 -7.89
N ARG A 137 -14.10 -14.40 -6.66
CA ARG A 137 -14.82 -13.19 -6.25
C ARG A 137 -13.90 -12.04 -5.87
N TYR A 138 -12.58 -12.26 -5.86
CA TYR A 138 -11.56 -11.26 -5.51
C TYR A 138 -10.67 -10.96 -6.71
N HIS A 139 -10.08 -9.78 -6.70
CA HIS A 139 -8.83 -9.58 -7.42
C HIS A 139 -7.74 -10.29 -6.61
N ALA A 140 -7.48 -11.54 -6.93
CA ALA A 140 -6.58 -12.40 -6.19
C ALA A 140 -5.20 -12.47 -6.86
N VAL A 141 -4.14 -12.34 -6.06
CA VAL A 141 -2.74 -12.40 -6.53
C VAL A 141 -1.87 -13.15 -5.52
N PRO A 142 -0.80 -13.82 -5.96
CA PRO A 142 0.21 -14.34 -5.05
C PRO A 142 1.03 -13.20 -4.46
N ALA A 143 1.34 -13.29 -3.16
CA ALA A 143 2.17 -12.33 -2.46
C ALA A 143 3.05 -13.01 -1.41
N MET A 144 4.26 -12.49 -1.21
CA MET A 144 5.04 -12.78 -0.01
C MET A 144 4.49 -11.94 1.14
N VAL A 145 3.98 -12.60 2.17
CA VAL A 145 3.39 -11.95 3.33
C VAL A 145 4.37 -12.04 4.50
N PHE A 146 4.93 -10.90 4.87
CA PHE A 146 5.78 -10.79 6.04
C PHE A 146 4.94 -10.53 7.30
N THR A 147 5.18 -11.31 8.35
CA THR A 147 4.52 -11.15 9.65
C THR A 147 5.59 -11.01 10.73
N PRO A 148 5.72 -9.84 11.37
CA PRO A 148 6.62 -9.65 12.50
C PRO A 148 6.29 -10.59 13.67
N GLY A 149 7.32 -11.08 14.36
CA GLY A 149 7.18 -12.00 15.48
C GLY A 149 6.31 -11.49 16.62
N LYS A 150 6.26 -10.16 16.82
CA LYS A 150 5.37 -9.54 17.82
C LYS A 150 3.87 -9.81 17.59
N TYR A 151 3.51 -10.28 16.40
CA TYR A 151 2.12 -10.67 16.04
C TYR A 151 1.94 -12.17 15.87
N ARG A 152 2.93 -12.95 16.22
CA ARG A 152 2.92 -14.41 16.13
C ARG A 152 3.05 -15.03 17.51
N SER A 153 2.38 -16.15 17.71
CA SER A 153 2.42 -16.90 18.98
C SER A 153 3.81 -17.48 19.30
N ASP A 154 4.62 -17.74 18.27
CA ASP A 154 5.99 -18.25 18.39
C ASP A 154 7.04 -17.13 18.59
N GLY A 155 6.65 -15.87 18.48
CA GLY A 155 7.52 -14.71 18.62
C GLY A 155 8.57 -14.54 17.52
N GLN A 156 8.49 -15.32 16.43
CA GLN A 156 9.45 -15.29 15.33
C GLN A 156 8.87 -14.62 14.10
N ASP A 157 9.70 -13.82 13.40
CA ASP A 157 9.31 -13.27 12.11
C ASP A 157 9.07 -14.40 11.11
N ALA A 158 8.06 -14.25 10.24
CA ALA A 158 7.79 -15.18 9.16
C ALA A 158 7.57 -14.42 7.84
N CYS A 159 7.90 -15.09 6.73
CA CYS A 159 7.55 -14.61 5.40
C CYS A 159 7.09 -15.81 4.56
N GLU A 160 5.83 -15.84 4.22
CA GLU A 160 5.15 -16.97 3.60
C GLU A 160 4.55 -16.54 2.27
N LEU A 161 4.53 -17.44 1.29
CA LEU A 161 3.84 -17.22 0.02
C LEU A 161 2.35 -17.50 0.21
N GLU A 162 1.54 -16.49 0.04
CA GLU A 162 0.10 -16.56 0.23
C GLU A 162 -0.64 -16.10 -1.02
N THR A 163 -1.88 -16.55 -1.18
CA THR A 163 -2.83 -15.94 -2.10
C THR A 163 -3.60 -14.86 -1.35
N VAL A 164 -3.51 -13.62 -1.83
CA VAL A 164 -4.21 -12.50 -1.21
C VAL A 164 -5.28 -11.96 -2.15
N GLY A 165 -6.42 -11.58 -1.57
CA GLY A 165 -7.55 -10.97 -2.28
C GLY A 165 -7.71 -9.50 -1.89
N LEU A 166 -7.95 -8.64 -2.88
CA LEU A 166 -8.23 -7.23 -2.64
C LEU A 166 -9.59 -7.10 -1.95
N ALA A 167 -9.58 -6.66 -0.69
CA ALA A 167 -10.78 -6.53 0.14
C ALA A 167 -11.33 -5.10 0.18
N GLY A 168 -10.47 -4.09 0.05
CA GLY A 168 -10.87 -2.69 0.02
C GLY A 168 -9.88 -1.85 -0.77
N LEU A 169 -10.39 -0.79 -1.42
CA LEU A 169 -9.58 0.10 -2.23
C LEU A 169 -10.08 1.54 -2.08
N HIS A 170 -9.18 2.45 -1.71
CA HIS A 170 -9.40 3.89 -1.86
C HIS A 170 -8.54 4.41 -3.01
N VAL A 171 -9.16 5.19 -3.89
CA VAL A 171 -8.47 5.97 -4.92
C VAL A 171 -8.61 7.44 -4.57
N VAL A 172 -7.48 8.13 -4.49
CA VAL A 172 -7.41 9.54 -4.13
C VAL A 172 -6.78 10.29 -5.30
N HIS A 173 -7.51 11.22 -5.90
CA HIS A 173 -7.11 11.92 -7.11
C HIS A 173 -7.29 13.42 -6.98
N LYS A 174 -6.33 14.20 -7.47
CA LYS A 174 -6.39 15.67 -7.55
C LYS A 174 -6.63 16.08 -8.98
N THR A 175 -7.66 16.91 -9.24
CA THR A 175 -8.02 17.37 -10.58
C THR A 175 -8.14 18.89 -10.63
N VAL A 176 -8.08 19.48 -11.83
CA VAL A 176 -8.25 20.94 -12.02
C VAL A 176 -9.64 21.42 -11.64
N GLN A 177 -10.68 20.57 -11.81
CA GLN A 177 -12.06 20.90 -11.46
C GLN A 177 -12.31 20.75 -9.95
N GLN A 178 -11.52 19.90 -9.27
CA GLN A 178 -11.57 19.66 -7.83
C GLN A 178 -10.14 19.71 -7.28
N PRO A 179 -9.62 20.90 -6.96
CA PRO A 179 -8.25 21.06 -6.46
C PRO A 179 -8.05 20.48 -5.06
N GLN A 180 -9.14 20.22 -4.32
CA GLN A 180 -9.14 19.30 -3.18
C GLN A 180 -9.06 17.87 -3.70
N TRP A 181 -8.63 16.97 -2.83
CA TRP A 181 -8.55 15.55 -3.16
C TRP A 181 -9.95 14.93 -3.29
N ILE A 182 -10.19 14.25 -4.42
CA ILE A 182 -11.38 13.41 -4.61
C ILE A 182 -11.06 12.03 -4.05
N TRP A 183 -11.90 11.53 -3.17
CA TRP A 183 -11.81 10.19 -2.60
C TRP A 183 -12.91 9.31 -3.15
N SER A 184 -12.52 8.12 -3.64
CA SER A 184 -13.44 7.07 -4.06
C SER A 184 -13.10 5.80 -3.30
N SER A 185 -14.10 5.15 -2.71
CA SER A 185 -13.94 3.94 -1.93
C SER A 185 -14.64 2.79 -2.60
N PHE A 186 -13.99 1.64 -2.65
CA PHE A 186 -14.48 0.39 -3.19
C PHE A 186 -14.28 -0.70 -2.16
N GLU A 187 -15.31 -1.50 -1.95
CA GLU A 187 -15.31 -2.65 -1.07
C GLU A 187 -15.53 -3.92 -1.87
N GLN A 188 -14.92 -5.01 -1.43
CA GLN A 188 -15.22 -6.32 -1.96
C GLN A 188 -16.69 -6.68 -1.62
N ILE A 189 -17.40 -7.28 -2.55
CA ILE A 189 -18.87 -7.44 -2.49
C ILE A 189 -19.34 -8.25 -1.26
N ASP A 190 -18.52 -9.14 -0.74
CA ASP A 190 -18.87 -9.97 0.42
C ASP A 190 -18.52 -9.30 1.76
N ASN A 191 -17.89 -8.12 1.74
CA ASN A 191 -17.59 -7.36 2.97
C ASN A 191 -18.86 -6.73 3.60
N VAL A 192 -19.90 -6.55 2.80
CA VAL A 192 -21.15 -5.96 3.24
C VAL A 192 -22.24 -7.01 3.12
N PRO A 193 -22.96 -7.36 4.21
CA PRO A 193 -24.06 -8.30 4.14
C PRO A 193 -25.15 -7.75 3.21
N ASP A 194 -25.80 -8.64 2.48
CA ASP A 194 -26.98 -8.31 1.69
C ASP A 194 -28.06 -7.73 2.60
N CYS A 195 -28.63 -6.58 2.23
CA CYS A 195 -29.72 -5.94 2.94
C CYS A 195 -31.04 -6.67 2.73
#